data_8ecb98631ae74bfb2140475ea8af8578
#
_entry.id   8ecb98631ae74bfb2140475ea8af8578
#
_cell.length_a   1.000
_cell.length_b   1.000
_cell.length_c   1.000
_cell.angle_alpha   90.00
_cell.angle_beta   90.00
_cell.angle_gamma   90.00
#
_symmetry.space_group_name_H-M   'P 1'
#
loop_
_entity.id
_entity.type
_entity.pdbx_description
1 polymer ?
#
loop_
_entity_poly.entity_id
_entity_poly.type
_entity_poly.pdbx_seq_one_letter_code
_entity_poly.pdbx_strand_id
1 'polypeptide(L)'
;MAETIKDAVRRRRTFAIIAHPDAGKTTLTEKLLLFGGAIQLAGEVKAKKDRMNTRSDWMKIERERGISVVTSVMTFEYGDNVFNLLDTPGHEDFADDTYRTLSAVDSAVMVIDAAKGIEPRTLKLFEVCRLRDIPIVTFVNKMDREARNTFEILDEIEQKLALDTAPMTWPIGQGKTFSGTYHLASNSVRRGDEEAERTPVNGPDSNRVAGLLPDNERETFIEELELAREACRPFDRDAFLEGHMTPVYFGSALRNFGVRDLIEALGDFAPPPRDQEADTRVVHATEKEMSAFVFKIQANMDPNHRDRIAFVRVCSGELKRGMKAKLVRTGKPMSLSAPQFFFARSRITADEAYAGDVVGIPNHGTLRIGDTLTEGEEILFRGVPNFAPEILRRVRLGDPMKAKKLKEALQQMAEEGVVQLFSPEDGSPAIVGVVGALQLDVLKERLNAEYGLPVDFEIARFTVCRWIAADSTAELQRFIDGHRGDIARDLDGDPVFLAQHGFSLNYEAERWKDITFTAIKDYQVREAA
;
A
#
# COMPACT_ATOMS: atom_id res chain seq x y z
N MET A 1 23.20 22.51 -14.18
CA MET A 1 23.01 21.54 -15.29
C MET A 1 21.64 20.94 -15.05
N ALA A 2 20.86 20.69 -16.10
CA ALA A 2 19.59 19.96 -15.92
C ALA A 2 19.91 18.55 -15.40
N GLU A 3 19.13 18.08 -14.41
CA GLU A 3 19.24 16.72 -13.87
C GLU A 3 18.96 15.71 -14.99
N THR A 4 19.77 14.67 -15.11
CA THR A 4 19.51 13.63 -16.11
C THR A 4 18.40 12.68 -15.59
N ILE A 5 17.63 12.05 -16.48
CA ILE A 5 16.62 11.04 -16.09
C ILE A 5 17.25 9.98 -15.17
N LYS A 6 18.46 9.53 -15.48
CA LYS A 6 19.17 8.53 -14.69
C LYS A 6 19.49 9.02 -13.27
N ASP A 7 19.90 10.28 -13.10
CA ASP A 7 20.17 10.85 -11.78
C ASP A 7 18.89 11.06 -11.00
N ALA A 8 17.86 11.56 -11.65
CA ALA A 8 16.53 11.73 -11.06
C ALA A 8 15.95 10.39 -10.56
N VAL A 9 16.02 9.32 -11.35
CA VAL A 9 15.58 7.98 -10.98
C VAL A 9 16.39 7.44 -9.80
N ARG A 10 17.72 7.58 -9.81
CA ARG A 10 18.60 7.09 -8.75
C ARG A 10 18.28 7.64 -7.37
N ARG A 11 17.81 8.88 -7.29
CA ARG A 11 17.45 9.56 -6.03
C ARG A 11 16.11 9.11 -5.44
N ARG A 12 15.25 8.44 -6.21
CA ARG A 12 13.89 8.12 -5.79
C ARG A 12 13.83 6.83 -4.98
N ARG A 13 13.00 6.86 -3.93
CA ARG A 13 12.71 5.74 -3.05
C ARG A 13 11.20 5.69 -2.83
N THR A 14 10.56 4.68 -3.38
CA THR A 14 9.11 4.53 -3.26
C THR A 14 8.80 3.32 -2.41
N PHE A 15 8.16 3.55 -1.27
CA PHE A 15 7.92 2.50 -0.30
C PHE A 15 6.55 2.60 0.34
N ALA A 16 6.02 1.43 0.75
CA ALA A 16 4.81 1.35 1.56
C ALA A 16 5.14 1.04 3.02
N ILE A 17 4.28 1.48 3.94
CA ILE A 17 4.32 1.02 5.32
C ILE A 17 3.21 0.00 5.51
N ILE A 18 3.60 -1.22 5.90
CA ILE A 18 2.70 -2.33 6.19
C ILE A 18 2.76 -2.68 7.67
N ALA A 19 1.62 -2.93 8.28
CA ALA A 19 1.54 -3.25 9.70
C ALA A 19 0.21 -3.89 10.05
N HIS A 20 0.21 -4.64 11.16
CA HIS A 20 -1.04 -4.95 11.85
C HIS A 20 -1.68 -3.67 12.43
N PRO A 21 -3.03 -3.58 12.56
CA PRO A 21 -3.67 -2.49 13.29
C PRO A 21 -3.04 -2.29 14.68
N ASP A 22 -2.88 -1.04 15.08
CA ASP A 22 -2.27 -0.62 16.36
C ASP A 22 -0.76 -0.90 16.52
N ALA A 23 -0.05 -1.45 15.55
CA ALA A 23 1.42 -1.59 15.62
C ALA A 23 2.17 -0.23 15.64
N GLY A 24 1.45 0.87 15.37
CA GLY A 24 2.00 2.24 15.39
C GLY A 24 2.36 2.79 14.01
N LYS A 25 1.77 2.22 12.95
CA LYS A 25 1.96 2.64 11.56
C LYS A 25 1.75 4.13 11.37
N THR A 26 0.60 4.66 11.72
CA THR A 26 0.25 6.08 11.54
C THR A 26 1.22 7.01 12.29
N THR A 27 1.61 6.63 13.52
CA THR A 27 2.60 7.39 14.28
C THR A 27 3.96 7.40 13.57
N LEU A 28 4.40 6.26 13.03
CA LEU A 28 5.64 6.17 12.27
C LEU A 28 5.59 7.01 11.01
N THR A 29 4.49 6.93 10.25
CA THR A 29 4.23 7.76 9.06
C THR A 29 4.37 9.26 9.38
N GLU A 30 3.71 9.74 10.45
CA GLU A 30 3.79 11.14 10.86
C GLU A 30 5.22 11.56 11.23
N LYS A 31 5.97 10.66 11.87
CA LYS A 31 7.35 10.94 12.26
C LYS A 31 8.32 10.97 11.07
N LEU A 32 8.17 10.06 10.12
CA LEU A 32 8.95 10.09 8.87
C LEU A 32 8.73 11.40 8.10
N LEU A 33 7.49 11.86 8.02
CA LEU A 33 7.15 13.14 7.40
C LEU A 33 7.73 14.35 8.16
N LEU A 34 7.79 14.26 9.48
CA LEU A 34 8.41 15.29 10.30
C LEU A 34 9.91 15.41 9.99
N PHE A 35 10.61 14.28 9.92
CA PHE A 35 12.03 14.24 9.57
C PHE A 35 12.29 14.71 8.13
N GLY A 36 11.41 14.39 7.18
CA GLY A 36 11.47 14.86 5.80
C GLY A 36 11.16 16.35 5.63
N GLY A 37 10.95 17.10 6.71
CA GLY A 37 10.62 18.54 6.62
C GLY A 37 9.23 18.85 6.04
N ALA A 38 8.51 17.84 5.57
CA ALA A 38 7.17 18.00 5.00
C ALA A 38 6.16 18.57 6.00
N ILE A 39 6.43 18.43 7.29
CA ILE A 39 5.59 18.97 8.38
C ILE A 39 6.07 20.35 8.84
N GLN A 40 7.33 20.73 8.64
CA GLN A 40 7.78 22.10 8.98
C GLN A 40 7.05 23.16 8.16
N LEU A 41 6.80 22.89 6.89
CA LEU A 41 5.92 23.74 6.04
C LEU A 41 4.46 23.75 6.52
N ALA A 42 4.00 22.72 7.22
CA ALA A 42 2.65 22.65 7.78
C ALA A 42 2.57 23.13 9.25
N GLY A 43 3.68 23.16 9.97
CA GLY A 43 3.77 23.58 11.39
C GLY A 43 3.78 25.10 11.61
N GLU A 44 4.07 25.91 10.57
CA GLU A 44 3.88 27.36 10.62
C GLU A 44 2.40 27.81 10.60
N VAL A 45 1.48 26.90 10.29
CA VAL A 45 0.05 27.13 10.52
C VAL A 45 -0.31 26.66 11.92
N LYS A 46 0.15 27.47 12.89
CA LYS A 46 -0.24 27.56 14.30
C LYS A 46 -1.16 26.50 14.88
N ALA A 47 -0.53 25.82 15.86
CA ALA A 47 -1.12 25.39 17.13
C ALA A 47 -2.32 26.26 17.60
N LYS A 48 -3.53 25.90 17.21
CA LYS A 48 -4.70 26.07 18.04
C LYS A 48 -5.00 24.71 18.65
N LYS A 49 -5.02 24.68 19.98
CA LYS A 49 -5.48 23.58 20.81
C LYS A 49 -6.80 23.05 20.28
N ASP A 50 -6.76 22.06 19.43
CA ASP A 50 -7.89 21.16 19.17
C ASP A 50 -7.34 19.78 18.84
N ARG A 51 -7.79 18.84 19.61
CA ARG A 51 -7.60 17.39 19.65
C ARG A 51 -6.93 16.77 18.45
N MET A 52 -5.90 15.97 18.74
CA MET A 52 -5.18 15.02 17.90
C MET A 52 -6.10 14.33 16.87
N ASN A 53 -6.23 14.95 15.70
CA ASN A 53 -6.70 14.25 14.51
C ASN A 53 -5.44 13.90 13.72
N THR A 54 -5.17 12.61 13.59
CA THR A 54 -4.10 12.08 12.76
C THR A 54 -4.18 12.69 11.36
N ARG A 55 -3.05 13.15 10.83
CA ARG A 55 -3.01 13.93 9.57
C ARG A 55 -3.31 13.08 8.32
N SER A 56 -3.23 11.76 8.45
CA SER A 56 -3.58 10.78 7.42
C SER A 56 -5.08 10.50 7.34
N ASP A 57 -5.85 10.66 8.44
CA ASP A 57 -7.25 10.26 8.53
C ASP A 57 -8.17 11.45 8.21
N TRP A 58 -8.65 11.54 6.99
CA TRP A 58 -9.48 12.66 6.53
C TRP A 58 -10.99 12.34 6.46
N MET A 59 -11.37 11.06 6.36
CA MET A 59 -12.77 10.64 6.38
C MET A 59 -13.34 10.70 7.80
N LYS A 60 -14.64 11.00 7.92
CA LYS A 60 -15.34 11.02 9.21
C LYS A 60 -15.28 9.66 9.91
N ILE A 61 -15.46 8.57 9.16
CA ILE A 61 -15.43 7.20 9.68
C ILE A 61 -14.03 6.81 10.18
N GLU A 62 -12.96 7.27 9.53
CA GLU A 62 -11.57 7.06 9.99
C GLU A 62 -11.35 7.68 11.37
N ARG A 63 -11.80 8.93 11.53
CA ARG A 63 -11.67 9.66 12.80
C ARG A 63 -12.54 9.10 13.94
N GLU A 64 -13.74 8.65 13.62
CA GLU A 64 -14.66 8.08 14.62
C GLU A 64 -14.22 6.70 15.09
N ARG A 65 -13.62 5.89 14.20
CA ARG A 65 -13.18 4.53 14.52
C ARG A 65 -11.67 4.41 14.80
N GLY A 66 -10.87 5.46 14.53
CA GLY A 66 -9.42 5.46 14.75
C GLY A 66 -8.66 4.50 13.84
N ILE A 67 -9.17 4.26 12.63
CA ILE A 67 -8.57 3.36 11.64
C ILE A 67 -8.35 4.08 10.32
N SER A 68 -7.24 3.83 9.65
CA SER A 68 -7.02 4.29 8.28
C SER A 68 -7.78 3.39 7.31
N VAL A 69 -8.66 3.98 6.52
CA VAL A 69 -9.52 3.31 5.53
C VAL A 69 -8.90 3.37 4.14
N VAL A 70 -8.18 4.45 3.86
CA VAL A 70 -7.68 4.76 2.51
C VAL A 70 -6.18 4.95 2.53
N THR A 71 -5.48 4.46 1.48
CA THR A 71 -4.05 4.74 1.29
C THR A 71 -3.82 6.23 1.10
N SER A 72 -2.88 6.79 1.82
CA SER A 72 -2.38 8.15 1.61
C SER A 72 -1.04 8.11 0.88
N VAL A 73 -0.86 8.99 -0.09
CA VAL A 73 0.41 9.16 -0.83
C VAL A 73 1.07 10.45 -0.38
N MET A 74 2.35 10.41 -0.06
CA MET A 74 3.09 11.57 0.44
C MET A 74 4.51 11.56 -0.14
N THR A 75 4.92 12.69 -0.70
CA THR A 75 6.27 12.88 -1.25
C THR A 75 7.04 13.86 -0.38
N PHE A 76 8.31 13.58 -0.09
CA PHE A 76 9.20 14.47 0.66
C PHE A 76 10.66 14.21 0.30
N GLU A 77 11.53 15.14 0.63
CA GLU A 77 12.97 15.01 0.43
C GLU A 77 13.68 14.80 1.79
N TYR A 78 14.71 13.94 1.79
CA TYR A 78 15.62 13.78 2.92
C TYR A 78 17.01 13.40 2.42
N GLY A 79 18.03 14.16 2.80
CA GLY A 79 19.36 14.05 2.22
C GLY A 79 19.31 14.28 0.70
N ASP A 80 19.94 13.40 -0.04
CA ASP A 80 19.95 13.43 -1.51
C ASP A 80 18.79 12.65 -2.14
N ASN A 81 17.89 12.08 -1.35
CA ASN A 81 16.82 11.21 -1.82
C ASN A 81 15.46 11.92 -1.86
N VAL A 82 14.64 11.53 -2.83
CA VAL A 82 13.21 11.85 -2.91
C VAL A 82 12.41 10.62 -2.52
N PHE A 83 11.65 10.73 -1.46
CA PHE A 83 10.84 9.64 -0.92
C PHE A 83 9.39 9.78 -1.33
N ASN A 84 8.82 8.69 -1.85
CA ASN A 84 7.40 8.54 -2.07
C ASN A 84 6.89 7.50 -1.07
N LEU A 85 6.21 7.96 -0.05
CA LEU A 85 5.63 7.14 1.00
C LEU A 85 4.16 6.85 0.70
N LEU A 86 3.79 5.58 0.67
CA LEU A 86 2.42 5.11 0.52
C LEU A 86 1.97 4.48 1.84
N ASP A 87 1.13 5.20 2.59
CA ASP A 87 0.59 4.73 3.88
C ASP A 87 -0.65 3.86 3.61
N THR A 88 -0.53 2.54 3.81
CA THR A 88 -1.59 1.58 3.48
C THR A 88 -2.66 1.49 4.58
N PRO A 89 -3.91 1.09 4.27
CA PRO A 89 -4.90 0.79 5.29
C PRO A 89 -4.43 -0.32 6.25
N GLY A 90 -4.65 -0.11 7.56
CA GLY A 90 -4.29 -1.12 8.56
C GLY A 90 -5.33 -2.24 8.70
N HIS A 91 -6.61 -1.98 8.39
CA HIS A 91 -7.70 -2.92 8.60
C HIS A 91 -7.83 -3.93 7.44
N GLU A 92 -8.11 -5.20 7.76
CA GLU A 92 -8.19 -6.29 6.77
C GLU A 92 -9.32 -6.11 5.75
N ASP A 93 -10.40 -5.45 6.10
CA ASP A 93 -11.52 -5.15 5.21
C ASP A 93 -11.11 -4.29 3.99
N PHE A 94 -9.93 -3.64 4.04
CA PHE A 94 -9.37 -2.82 2.95
C PHE A 94 -8.13 -3.47 2.32
N ALA A 95 -8.02 -4.79 2.36
CA ALA A 95 -6.87 -5.51 1.82
C ALA A 95 -6.62 -5.23 0.33
N ASP A 96 -7.67 -5.11 -0.47
CA ASP A 96 -7.56 -4.83 -1.90
C ASP A 96 -6.83 -3.52 -2.18
N ASP A 97 -7.12 -2.46 -1.42
CA ASP A 97 -6.42 -1.17 -1.55
C ASP A 97 -4.94 -1.28 -1.18
N THR A 98 -4.65 -2.08 -0.15
CA THR A 98 -3.26 -2.38 0.23
C THR A 98 -2.51 -3.14 -0.88
N TYR A 99 -3.13 -4.15 -1.46
CA TYR A 99 -2.51 -4.96 -2.51
C TYR A 99 -2.26 -4.16 -3.79
N ARG A 100 -3.21 -3.29 -4.18
CA ARG A 100 -3.03 -2.36 -5.29
C ARG A 100 -1.93 -1.35 -5.00
N THR A 101 -1.85 -0.85 -3.78
CA THR A 101 -0.80 0.08 -3.35
C THR A 101 0.59 -0.57 -3.41
N LEU A 102 0.70 -1.85 -2.99
CA LEU A 102 1.95 -2.59 -3.08
C LEU A 102 2.42 -2.82 -4.53
N SER A 103 1.53 -2.73 -5.54
CA SER A 103 1.97 -2.76 -6.94
C SER A 103 2.72 -1.50 -7.38
N ALA A 104 2.58 -0.41 -6.65
CA ALA A 104 3.16 0.88 -6.98
C ALA A 104 4.45 1.21 -6.20
N VAL A 105 5.00 0.27 -5.42
CA VAL A 105 6.19 0.51 -4.59
C VAL A 105 7.37 -0.40 -4.95
N ASP A 106 8.56 0.04 -4.58
CA ASP A 106 9.81 -0.69 -4.84
C ASP A 106 10.35 -1.38 -3.58
N SER A 107 9.89 -0.98 -2.39
CA SER A 107 10.24 -1.58 -1.10
C SER A 107 9.09 -1.41 -0.10
N ALA A 108 9.18 -2.06 1.05
CA ALA A 108 8.22 -1.91 2.14
C ALA A 108 8.90 -1.78 3.50
N VAL A 109 8.25 -1.07 4.42
CA VAL A 109 8.59 -1.05 5.85
C VAL A 109 7.55 -1.87 6.58
N MET A 110 7.97 -2.97 7.19
CA MET A 110 7.12 -3.79 8.04
C MET A 110 7.25 -3.34 9.50
N VAL A 111 6.15 -2.88 10.08
CA VAL A 111 6.12 -2.43 11.48
C VAL A 111 5.57 -3.53 12.36
N ILE A 112 6.35 -3.95 13.35
CA ILE A 112 6.03 -4.98 14.32
C ILE A 112 5.92 -4.35 15.71
N ASP A 113 4.87 -4.70 16.46
CA ASP A 113 4.75 -4.33 17.87
C ASP A 113 5.67 -5.22 18.72
N ALA A 114 6.61 -4.64 19.45
CA ALA A 114 7.60 -5.39 20.25
C ALA A 114 6.98 -6.31 21.32
N ALA A 115 5.77 -6.01 21.80
CA ALA A 115 5.07 -6.86 22.76
C ALA A 115 4.31 -8.02 22.11
N LYS A 116 3.78 -7.80 20.89
CA LYS A 116 2.88 -8.74 20.21
C LYS A 116 3.59 -9.66 19.21
N GLY A 117 4.67 -9.18 18.57
CA GLY A 117 5.38 -9.92 17.51
C GLY A 117 4.62 -9.94 16.19
N ILE A 118 4.74 -11.07 15.47
CA ILE A 118 4.10 -11.27 14.16
C ILE A 118 2.63 -11.65 14.34
N GLU A 119 1.75 -10.75 13.97
CA GLU A 119 0.30 -10.93 14.01
C GLU A 119 -0.25 -11.42 12.63
N PRO A 120 -1.44 -12.06 12.58
CA PRO A 120 -1.95 -12.70 11.35
C PRO A 120 -2.03 -11.75 10.14
N ARG A 121 -2.34 -10.47 10.36
CA ARG A 121 -2.39 -9.47 9.30
C ARG A 121 -1.01 -9.17 8.72
N THR A 122 0.02 -9.08 9.57
CA THR A 122 1.41 -8.89 9.16
C THR A 122 1.85 -10.01 8.22
N LEU A 123 1.50 -11.26 8.56
CA LEU A 123 1.82 -12.43 7.75
C LEU A 123 1.20 -12.33 6.34
N LYS A 124 -0.10 -12.02 6.24
CA LYS A 124 -0.78 -11.85 4.94
C LYS A 124 -0.14 -10.76 4.08
N LEU A 125 0.23 -9.64 4.69
CA LEU A 125 0.88 -8.53 3.97
C LEU A 125 2.28 -8.90 3.51
N PHE A 126 3.01 -9.64 4.32
CA PHE A 126 4.31 -10.18 3.96
C PHE A 126 4.22 -11.12 2.76
N GLU A 127 3.26 -12.05 2.74
CA GLU A 127 3.03 -12.97 1.62
C GLU A 127 2.86 -12.23 0.29
N VAL A 128 2.12 -11.11 0.31
CA VAL A 128 1.95 -10.27 -0.89
C VAL A 128 3.25 -9.61 -1.31
N CYS A 129 4.03 -9.08 -0.36
CA CYS A 129 5.34 -8.51 -0.67
C CYS A 129 6.26 -9.57 -1.29
N ARG A 130 6.27 -10.78 -0.74
CA ARG A 130 7.07 -11.91 -1.24
C ARG A 130 6.69 -12.35 -2.65
N LEU A 131 5.38 -12.41 -2.95
CA LEU A 131 4.89 -12.75 -4.30
C LEU A 131 5.28 -11.71 -5.37
N ARG A 132 5.74 -10.54 -4.95
CA ARG A 132 6.13 -9.42 -5.80
C ARG A 132 7.61 -9.08 -5.69
N ASP A 133 8.38 -9.90 -5.00
CA ASP A 133 9.81 -9.67 -4.74
C ASP A 133 10.10 -8.27 -4.17
N ILE A 134 9.20 -7.77 -3.30
CA ILE A 134 9.35 -6.46 -2.66
C ILE A 134 10.26 -6.62 -1.43
N PRO A 135 11.47 -6.02 -1.42
CA PRO A 135 12.36 -6.08 -0.26
C PRO A 135 11.75 -5.33 0.92
N ILE A 136 11.95 -5.89 2.13
CA ILE A 136 11.30 -5.42 3.34
C ILE A 136 12.35 -4.98 4.36
N VAL A 137 12.19 -3.76 4.88
CA VAL A 137 12.89 -3.27 6.08
C VAL A 137 11.97 -3.46 7.27
N THR A 138 12.43 -4.11 8.32
CA THR A 138 11.63 -4.37 9.52
C THR A 138 11.91 -3.32 10.61
N PHE A 139 10.85 -2.72 11.14
CA PHE A 139 10.90 -1.80 12.26
C PHE A 139 10.12 -2.36 13.46
N VAL A 140 10.84 -2.79 14.50
CA VAL A 140 10.27 -3.26 15.77
C VAL A 140 9.98 -2.05 16.64
N ASN A 141 8.70 -1.72 16.74
CA ASN A 141 8.18 -0.51 17.36
C ASN A 141 7.73 -0.73 18.80
N LYS A 142 7.60 0.35 19.55
CA LYS A 142 7.10 0.41 20.93
C LYS A 142 8.05 -0.19 21.97
N MET A 143 9.35 -0.11 21.72
CA MET A 143 10.38 -0.50 22.70
C MET A 143 10.32 0.30 24.01
N ASP A 144 9.59 1.43 24.04
CA ASP A 144 9.30 2.25 25.22
C ASP A 144 8.22 1.65 26.16
N ARG A 145 7.68 0.50 25.80
CA ARG A 145 6.73 -0.28 26.60
C ARG A 145 7.31 -1.63 26.98
N GLU A 146 6.60 -2.39 27.80
CA GLU A 146 6.94 -3.78 28.06
C GLU A 146 6.99 -4.55 26.72
N ALA A 147 8.16 -5.06 26.41
CA ALA A 147 8.46 -5.75 25.16
C ALA A 147 8.91 -7.19 25.44
N ARG A 148 8.79 -8.04 24.42
CA ARG A 148 9.37 -9.38 24.44
C ARG A 148 10.89 -9.30 24.31
N ASN A 149 11.58 -10.40 24.62
CA ASN A 149 13.01 -10.51 24.40
C ASN A 149 13.35 -10.24 22.91
N THR A 150 14.41 -9.49 22.67
CA THR A 150 14.84 -9.08 21.34
C THR A 150 15.15 -10.28 20.43
N PHE A 151 15.84 -11.31 20.94
CA PHE A 151 16.13 -12.52 20.19
C PHE A 151 14.86 -13.32 19.85
N GLU A 152 13.90 -13.42 20.79
CA GLU A 152 12.62 -14.09 20.49
C GLU A 152 11.85 -13.43 19.35
N ILE A 153 11.95 -12.10 19.22
CA ILE A 153 11.31 -11.37 18.11
C ILE A 153 12.02 -11.68 16.80
N LEU A 154 13.36 -11.71 16.79
CA LEU A 154 14.15 -12.07 15.60
C LEU A 154 13.85 -13.51 15.17
N ASP A 155 13.87 -14.46 16.10
CA ASP A 155 13.55 -15.86 15.83
C ASP A 155 12.13 -16.05 15.28
N GLU A 156 11.16 -15.28 15.81
CA GLU A 156 9.78 -15.33 15.33
C GLU A 156 9.67 -14.82 13.88
N ILE A 157 10.39 -13.75 13.53
CA ILE A 157 10.46 -13.24 12.17
C ILE A 157 11.01 -14.32 11.24
N GLU A 158 12.14 -14.93 11.59
CA GLU A 158 12.76 -15.99 10.78
C GLU A 158 11.86 -17.21 10.61
N GLN A 159 11.26 -17.69 11.69
CA GLN A 159 10.42 -18.88 11.65
C GLN A 159 9.10 -18.68 10.91
N LYS A 160 8.40 -17.56 11.16
CA LYS A 160 7.08 -17.32 10.57
C LYS A 160 7.13 -16.77 9.15
N LEU A 161 8.15 -15.98 8.84
CA LEU A 161 8.26 -15.35 7.53
C LEU A 161 9.25 -16.08 6.61
N ALA A 162 10.04 -17.01 7.11
CA ALA A 162 11.15 -17.62 6.38
C ALA A 162 12.07 -16.57 5.74
N LEU A 163 12.45 -15.59 6.54
CA LEU A 163 13.19 -14.40 6.14
C LEU A 163 14.34 -14.19 7.10
N ASP A 164 15.57 -14.26 6.62
CA ASP A 164 16.76 -14.04 7.44
C ASP A 164 16.74 -12.65 8.06
N THR A 165 17.07 -12.53 9.35
CA THR A 165 17.13 -11.24 10.04
C THR A 165 18.56 -10.72 10.16
N ALA A 166 18.75 -9.43 9.88
CA ALA A 166 20.00 -8.72 10.15
C ALA A 166 19.73 -7.53 11.08
N PRO A 167 19.94 -7.66 12.40
CA PRO A 167 19.76 -6.54 13.32
C PRO A 167 20.78 -5.46 13.03
N MET A 168 20.32 -4.30 12.60
CA MET A 168 21.15 -3.12 12.33
C MET A 168 21.37 -2.29 13.57
N THR A 169 20.34 -2.19 14.40
CA THR A 169 20.39 -1.52 15.69
C THR A 169 19.99 -2.48 16.80
N TRP A 170 20.48 -2.25 18.02
CA TRP A 170 20.09 -2.94 19.23
C TRP A 170 19.50 -1.96 20.23
N PRO A 171 18.40 -2.28 20.92
CA PRO A 171 17.79 -1.36 21.87
C PRO A 171 18.67 -1.21 23.14
N ILE A 172 18.86 0.02 23.60
CA ILE A 172 19.53 0.30 24.86
C ILE A 172 18.46 0.40 25.95
N GLY A 173 18.25 -0.70 26.68
CA GLY A 173 17.15 -0.89 27.61
C GLY A 173 15.81 -1.18 26.95
N GLN A 174 14.79 -1.43 27.77
CA GLN A 174 13.41 -1.70 27.33
C GLN A 174 12.40 -1.01 28.27
N GLY A 175 11.21 -0.76 27.77
CA GLY A 175 10.16 -0.13 28.57
C GLY A 175 10.58 1.24 29.10
N LYS A 176 10.58 1.40 30.42
CA LYS A 176 10.93 2.67 31.06
C LYS A 176 12.41 3.02 30.97
N THR A 177 13.28 2.02 30.82
CA THR A 177 14.73 2.20 30.71
C THR A 177 15.20 2.39 29.26
N PHE A 178 14.28 2.24 28.28
CA PHE A 178 14.61 2.45 26.86
C PHE A 178 15.08 3.87 26.61
N SER A 179 16.36 4.03 26.27
CA SER A 179 17.06 5.32 26.22
C SER A 179 17.71 5.63 24.87
N GLY A 180 17.76 4.67 23.96
CA GLY A 180 18.38 4.84 22.65
C GLY A 180 18.60 3.54 21.88
N THR A 181 19.38 3.63 20.81
CA THR A 181 19.77 2.50 19.96
C THR A 181 21.27 2.45 19.78
N TYR A 182 21.81 1.25 19.82
CA TYR A 182 23.20 0.94 19.47
C TYR A 182 23.27 0.37 18.07
N HIS A 183 24.08 0.95 17.18
CA HIS A 183 24.25 0.44 15.83
C HIS A 183 25.40 -0.57 15.78
N LEU A 184 25.09 -1.80 15.42
CA LEU A 184 26.01 -2.94 15.51
C LEU A 184 27.23 -2.80 14.62
N ALA A 185 27.06 -2.40 13.35
CA ALA A 185 28.15 -2.30 12.41
C ALA A 185 29.07 -1.09 12.64
N SER A 186 28.53 0.08 13.02
CA SER A 186 29.33 1.31 13.16
C SER A 186 29.81 1.58 14.56
N ASN A 187 29.47 0.74 15.54
CA ASN A 187 29.77 0.97 16.97
C ASN A 187 29.40 2.40 17.39
N SER A 188 28.15 2.77 17.19
CA SER A 188 27.69 4.11 17.49
C SER A 188 26.34 4.09 18.21
N VAL A 189 26.09 5.07 19.04
CA VAL A 189 24.85 5.24 19.79
C VAL A 189 24.07 6.43 19.29
N ARG A 190 22.75 6.29 19.25
CA ARG A 190 21.81 7.40 19.07
C ARG A 190 20.90 7.44 20.29
N ARG A 191 20.89 8.59 20.97
CA ARG A 191 19.98 8.84 22.10
C ARG A 191 18.65 9.36 21.58
N GLY A 192 17.65 9.31 22.44
CA GLY A 192 16.27 9.56 22.06
C GLY A 192 15.85 10.96 21.72
N ASP A 193 16.74 11.92 21.69
CA ASP A 193 16.38 13.27 21.27
C ASP A 193 16.46 13.36 19.74
N GLU A 194 15.43 13.92 19.15
CA GLU A 194 15.03 13.86 17.76
C GLU A 194 16.09 14.25 16.72
N GLU A 195 17.06 15.05 17.12
CA GLU A 195 18.09 15.63 16.24
C GLU A 195 19.49 15.06 16.49
N ALA A 196 19.65 14.16 17.46
CA ALA A 196 20.97 13.69 17.85
C ALA A 196 21.62 12.88 16.71
N GLU A 197 22.79 13.34 16.27
CA GLU A 197 23.65 12.55 15.40
C GLU A 197 24.14 11.29 16.12
N ARG A 198 24.42 10.24 15.36
CA ARG A 198 25.07 9.05 15.91
C ARG A 198 26.41 9.42 16.48
N THR A 199 26.65 9.02 17.71
CA THR A 199 27.92 9.24 18.37
C THR A 199 28.73 7.96 18.37
N PRO A 200 29.92 7.94 17.75
CA PRO A 200 30.83 6.80 17.81
C PRO A 200 31.22 6.48 19.26
N VAL A 201 31.31 5.19 19.56
CA VAL A 201 31.73 4.66 20.88
C VAL A 201 32.79 3.57 20.68
N ASN A 202 33.61 3.33 21.69
CA ASN A 202 34.69 2.33 21.62
C ASN A 202 34.24 0.91 22.00
N GLY A 203 32.92 0.65 21.91
CA GLY A 203 32.32 -0.62 22.25
C GLY A 203 31.13 -0.48 23.18
N PRO A 204 30.44 -1.60 23.48
CA PRO A 204 29.26 -1.60 24.35
C PRO A 204 29.57 -1.28 25.81
N ASP A 205 30.79 -1.52 26.26
CA ASP A 205 31.31 -1.26 27.60
C ASP A 205 31.74 0.19 27.81
N SER A 206 31.69 1.05 26.80
CA SER A 206 32.10 2.43 26.89
C SER A 206 31.29 3.19 27.94
N ASN A 207 31.97 4.13 28.68
CA ASN A 207 31.31 4.98 29.67
C ASN A 207 30.08 5.72 29.13
N ARG A 208 30.05 5.98 27.85
CA ARG A 208 28.94 6.65 27.17
C ARG A 208 27.70 5.75 27.06
N VAL A 209 27.88 4.48 26.76
CA VAL A 209 26.81 3.47 26.78
C VAL A 209 26.39 3.19 28.22
N ALA A 210 27.38 2.99 29.09
CA ALA A 210 27.15 2.77 30.52
C ALA A 210 26.28 3.84 31.19
N GLY A 211 26.41 5.11 30.78
CA GLY A 211 25.58 6.21 31.29
C GLY A 211 24.11 6.22 30.78
N LEU A 212 23.74 5.31 29.87
CA LEU A 212 22.40 5.22 29.32
C LEU A 212 21.55 4.13 29.96
N LEU A 213 22.16 3.23 30.74
CA LEU A 213 21.52 2.09 31.37
C LEU A 213 21.66 2.13 32.89
N PRO A 214 20.66 1.62 33.62
CA PRO A 214 20.84 1.28 35.03
C PRO A 214 21.98 0.27 35.22
N ASP A 215 22.69 0.32 36.33
CA ASP A 215 23.87 -0.55 36.61
C ASP A 215 23.55 -2.04 36.49
N ASN A 216 22.36 -2.44 36.91
CA ASN A 216 21.89 -3.81 36.88
C ASN A 216 21.53 -4.32 35.45
N GLU A 217 21.42 -3.46 34.46
CA GLU A 217 21.09 -3.81 33.05
C GLU A 217 22.32 -3.79 32.12
N ARG A 218 23.45 -3.24 32.58
CA ARG A 218 24.66 -3.06 31.76
C ARG A 218 25.29 -4.36 31.32
N GLU A 219 25.47 -5.27 32.26
CA GLU A 219 26.11 -6.58 32.01
C GLU A 219 25.27 -7.37 30.99
N THR A 220 23.97 -7.47 31.23
CA THR A 220 23.03 -8.12 30.30
C THR A 220 23.07 -7.50 28.90
N PHE A 221 23.11 -6.17 28.80
CA PHE A 221 23.19 -5.47 27.51
C PHE A 221 24.48 -5.79 26.75
N ILE A 222 25.62 -5.85 27.45
CA ILE A 222 26.92 -6.20 26.84
C ILE A 222 26.87 -7.64 26.33
N GLU A 223 26.38 -8.58 27.15
CA GLU A 223 26.24 -10.00 26.78
C GLU A 223 25.30 -10.17 25.57
N GLU A 224 24.17 -9.47 25.55
CA GLU A 224 23.22 -9.51 24.43
C GLU A 224 23.86 -8.99 23.14
N LEU A 225 24.65 -7.91 23.20
CA LEU A 225 25.33 -7.36 22.01
C LEU A 225 26.43 -8.30 21.49
N GLU A 226 27.19 -8.94 22.38
CA GLU A 226 28.20 -9.92 22.01
C GLU A 226 27.52 -11.12 21.35
N LEU A 227 26.46 -11.64 21.95
CA LEU A 227 25.67 -12.73 21.38
C LEU A 227 25.05 -12.34 20.01
N ALA A 228 24.51 -11.12 19.89
CA ALA A 228 23.93 -10.65 18.63
C ALA A 228 24.98 -10.59 17.51
N ARG A 229 26.20 -10.19 17.82
CA ARG A 229 27.32 -10.15 16.86
C ARG A 229 27.79 -11.53 16.42
N GLU A 230 27.73 -12.52 17.31
CA GLU A 230 28.17 -13.89 17.02
C GLU A 230 27.07 -14.71 16.34
N ALA A 231 25.83 -14.57 16.78
CA ALA A 231 24.71 -15.43 16.37
C ALA A 231 23.90 -14.86 15.19
N CYS A 232 23.76 -13.52 15.09
CA CYS A 232 22.97 -12.94 14.03
C CYS A 232 23.78 -12.78 12.73
N ARG A 233 23.09 -12.88 11.60
CA ARG A 233 23.71 -12.70 10.29
C ARG A 233 24.06 -11.23 10.05
N PRO A 234 25.22 -10.94 9.45
CA PRO A 234 25.53 -9.61 8.96
C PRO A 234 24.56 -9.23 7.82
N PHE A 235 24.30 -7.95 7.67
CA PHE A 235 23.47 -7.45 6.58
C PHE A 235 24.15 -7.72 5.22
N ASP A 236 23.42 -8.39 4.35
CA ASP A 236 23.78 -8.61 2.95
C ASP A 236 22.77 -7.88 2.06
N ARG A 237 23.25 -6.94 1.26
CA ARG A 237 22.43 -6.09 0.41
C ARG A 237 21.75 -6.89 -0.72
N ASP A 238 22.45 -7.84 -1.32
CA ASP A 238 21.91 -8.61 -2.43
C ASP A 238 20.80 -9.54 -1.92
N ALA A 239 21.02 -10.23 -0.80
CA ALA A 239 19.99 -11.04 -0.13
C ALA A 239 18.76 -10.20 0.30
N PHE A 240 18.97 -8.96 0.72
CA PHE A 240 17.87 -8.02 1.00
C PHE A 240 17.08 -7.67 -0.27
N LEU A 241 17.76 -7.30 -1.35
CA LEU A 241 17.10 -6.94 -2.62
C LEU A 241 16.38 -8.11 -3.27
N GLU A 242 16.85 -9.34 -3.06
CA GLU A 242 16.21 -10.57 -3.50
C GLU A 242 15.04 -11.01 -2.58
N GLY A 243 14.80 -10.30 -1.47
CA GLY A 243 13.71 -10.61 -0.54
C GLY A 243 13.98 -11.81 0.37
N HIS A 244 15.26 -12.20 0.57
CA HIS A 244 15.66 -13.29 1.44
C HIS A 244 16.09 -12.84 2.84
N MET A 245 16.42 -11.54 2.99
CA MET A 245 16.88 -10.96 4.24
C MET A 245 16.13 -9.66 4.55
N THR A 246 15.94 -9.36 5.84
CA THR A 246 15.42 -8.08 6.31
C THR A 246 16.39 -7.40 7.29
N PRO A 247 16.82 -6.16 7.03
CA PRO A 247 17.47 -5.36 8.06
C PRO A 247 16.46 -4.96 9.12
N VAL A 248 16.80 -5.18 10.41
CA VAL A 248 15.89 -4.95 11.55
C VAL A 248 16.35 -3.75 12.36
N TYR A 249 15.44 -2.84 12.57
CA TYR A 249 15.62 -1.63 13.40
C TYR A 249 14.68 -1.66 14.58
N PHE A 250 15.19 -1.35 15.77
CA PHE A 250 14.41 -1.27 16.99
C PHE A 250 14.16 0.20 17.37
N GLY A 251 12.94 0.50 17.85
CA GLY A 251 12.64 1.88 18.20
C GLY A 251 11.29 2.11 18.88
N SER A 252 10.97 3.37 19.01
CA SER A 252 9.66 3.86 19.42
C SER A 252 9.27 5.06 18.57
N ALA A 253 8.35 4.86 17.65
CA ALA A 253 7.83 5.95 16.82
C ALA A 253 7.24 7.09 17.68
N LEU A 254 6.58 6.77 18.79
CA LEU A 254 5.99 7.77 19.69
C LEU A 254 7.06 8.71 20.28
N ARG A 255 8.23 8.17 20.65
CA ARG A 255 9.33 8.91 21.25
C ARG A 255 10.43 9.32 20.26
N ASN A 256 10.22 9.11 18.96
CA ASN A 256 11.17 9.36 17.85
C ASN A 256 12.48 8.53 17.90
N PHE A 257 12.52 7.45 18.68
CA PHE A 257 13.68 6.56 18.72
C PHE A 257 13.71 5.65 17.49
N GLY A 258 14.87 5.54 16.83
CA GLY A 258 15.10 4.66 15.68
C GLY A 258 14.46 5.12 14.37
N VAL A 259 13.63 6.17 14.37
CA VAL A 259 12.94 6.65 13.16
C VAL A 259 13.92 7.26 12.16
N ARG A 260 14.90 8.03 12.65
CA ARG A 260 15.95 8.59 11.80
C ARG A 260 16.85 7.48 11.23
N ASP A 261 17.12 6.44 12.01
CA ASP A 261 17.87 5.27 11.54
C ASP A 261 17.15 4.57 10.40
N LEU A 262 15.82 4.47 10.50
CA LEU A 262 14.98 3.88 9.47
C LEU A 262 14.99 4.69 8.16
N ILE A 263 14.86 6.03 8.23
CA ILE A 263 14.84 6.85 7.00
C ILE A 263 16.22 6.87 6.31
N GLU A 264 17.30 6.90 7.09
CA GLU A 264 18.67 6.77 6.58
C GLU A 264 18.85 5.41 5.88
N ALA A 265 18.38 4.31 6.51
CA ALA A 265 18.42 2.98 5.92
C ALA A 265 17.62 2.87 4.61
N LEU A 266 16.44 3.46 4.56
CA LEU A 266 15.65 3.51 3.32
C LEU A 266 16.39 4.28 2.22
N GLY A 267 17.07 5.37 2.55
CA GLY A 267 17.91 6.11 1.61
C GLY A 267 19.07 5.28 1.05
N ASP A 268 19.73 4.52 1.92
CA ASP A 268 20.96 3.79 1.60
C ASP A 268 20.69 2.42 0.95
N PHE A 269 19.68 1.68 1.43
CA PHE A 269 19.48 0.28 1.09
C PHE A 269 18.28 0.03 0.18
N ALA A 270 17.18 0.79 0.32
CA ALA A 270 16.02 0.60 -0.52
C ALA A 270 16.39 0.79 -2.01
N PRO A 271 15.85 -0.05 -2.90
CA PRO A 271 16.16 0.06 -4.31
C PRO A 271 15.66 1.39 -4.89
N PRO A 272 16.34 1.93 -5.90
CA PRO A 272 15.72 2.92 -6.78
C PRO A 272 14.55 2.28 -7.53
N PRO A 273 13.75 3.06 -8.27
CA PRO A 273 12.64 2.53 -9.05
C PRO A 273 13.03 1.32 -9.88
N ARG A 274 12.30 0.22 -9.67
CA ARG A 274 12.54 -1.05 -10.35
C ARG A 274 11.92 -1.04 -11.74
N ASP A 275 12.49 -1.82 -12.63
CA ASP A 275 11.91 -2.12 -13.94
C ASP A 275 10.52 -2.75 -13.75
N GLN A 276 9.59 -2.46 -14.65
CA GLN A 276 8.20 -2.90 -14.57
C GLN A 276 7.85 -3.84 -15.72
N GLU A 277 7.19 -4.95 -15.40
CA GLU A 277 6.70 -5.87 -16.40
C GLU A 277 5.46 -5.31 -17.12
N ALA A 278 5.50 -5.36 -18.45
CA ALA A 278 4.35 -5.11 -19.31
C ALA A 278 3.98 -6.38 -20.10
N ASP A 279 2.88 -6.32 -20.83
CA ASP A 279 2.38 -7.45 -21.59
C ASP A 279 3.33 -7.92 -22.71
N THR A 280 4.09 -6.99 -23.29
CA THR A 280 4.97 -7.24 -24.44
C THR A 280 6.46 -7.21 -24.10
N ARG A 281 6.86 -6.53 -23.03
CA ARG A 281 8.27 -6.35 -22.65
C ARG A 281 8.43 -5.86 -21.21
N VAL A 282 9.65 -5.90 -20.72
CA VAL A 282 10.04 -5.18 -19.50
C VAL A 282 10.33 -3.71 -19.86
N VAL A 283 9.80 -2.79 -19.07
CA VAL A 283 10.03 -1.35 -19.17
C VAL A 283 11.09 -0.94 -18.16
N HIS A 284 12.19 -0.38 -18.63
CA HIS A 284 13.28 0.05 -17.76
C HIS A 284 13.01 1.46 -17.22
N ALA A 285 13.21 1.65 -15.92
CA ALA A 285 12.95 2.93 -15.24
C ALA A 285 13.73 4.12 -15.84
N THR A 286 14.85 3.87 -16.50
CA THR A 286 15.74 4.89 -17.10
C THR A 286 15.46 5.19 -18.58
N GLU A 287 14.40 4.59 -19.17
CA GLU A 287 13.99 4.91 -20.54
C GLU A 287 13.57 6.38 -20.67
N LYS A 288 13.60 6.90 -21.89
CA LYS A 288 13.31 8.33 -22.14
C LYS A 288 11.82 8.60 -22.27
N GLU A 289 11.12 7.68 -22.91
CA GLU A 289 9.69 7.78 -23.15
C GLU A 289 8.92 7.55 -21.85
N MET A 290 7.98 8.45 -21.58
CA MET A 290 7.14 8.37 -20.40
C MET A 290 6.16 7.20 -20.49
N SER A 291 6.15 6.39 -19.45
CA SER A 291 5.10 5.42 -19.21
C SER A 291 4.69 5.41 -17.74
N ALA A 292 3.43 5.08 -17.48
CA ALA A 292 2.87 5.09 -16.15
C ALA A 292 1.60 4.23 -16.06
N PHE A 293 1.22 3.79 -14.85
CA PHE A 293 -0.05 3.10 -14.63
C PHE A 293 -0.84 3.66 -13.45
N VAL A 294 -2.17 3.52 -13.53
CA VAL A 294 -3.10 3.93 -12.48
C VAL A 294 -3.28 2.77 -11.50
N PHE A 295 -2.89 2.93 -10.25
CA PHE A 295 -3.09 1.89 -9.23
C PHE A 295 -4.25 2.21 -8.28
N LYS A 296 -4.70 3.48 -8.23
CA LYS A 296 -5.75 3.91 -7.33
C LYS A 296 -6.52 5.09 -7.88
N ILE A 297 -7.83 5.13 -7.58
CA ILE A 297 -8.66 6.31 -7.80
C ILE A 297 -9.29 6.69 -6.46
N GLN A 298 -9.28 7.98 -6.14
CA GLN A 298 -9.86 8.51 -4.92
C GLN A 298 -10.72 9.73 -5.22
N ALA A 299 -11.97 9.70 -4.73
CA ALA A 299 -12.87 10.82 -4.85
C ALA A 299 -12.96 11.63 -3.55
N ASN A 300 -13.45 12.87 -3.68
CA ASN A 300 -13.84 13.74 -2.57
C ASN A 300 -12.74 13.94 -1.50
N MET A 301 -11.48 14.07 -1.94
CA MET A 301 -10.37 14.41 -1.04
C MET A 301 -10.54 15.81 -0.43
N ASP A 302 -11.27 16.70 -1.09
CA ASP A 302 -11.73 17.97 -0.54
C ASP A 302 -13.25 17.88 -0.29
N PRO A 303 -13.72 18.02 0.96
CA PRO A 303 -15.16 17.97 1.27
C PRO A 303 -16.00 19.01 0.54
N ASN A 304 -15.38 20.10 0.08
CA ASN A 304 -16.06 21.21 -0.62
C ASN A 304 -16.11 21.02 -2.14
N HIS A 305 -15.32 20.08 -2.68
CA HIS A 305 -15.22 19.84 -4.11
C HIS A 305 -15.41 18.35 -4.42
N ARG A 306 -16.28 18.05 -5.39
CA ARG A 306 -16.42 16.69 -5.94
C ARG A 306 -15.30 16.44 -6.93
N ASP A 307 -14.07 16.36 -6.44
CA ASP A 307 -12.92 16.01 -7.24
C ASP A 307 -12.61 14.52 -7.16
N ARG A 308 -12.14 13.95 -8.26
CA ARG A 308 -11.57 12.63 -8.34
C ARG A 308 -10.12 12.76 -8.77
N ILE A 309 -9.27 12.02 -8.11
CA ILE A 309 -7.85 11.95 -8.41
C ILE A 309 -7.49 10.50 -8.75
N ALA A 310 -6.86 10.30 -9.90
CA ALA A 310 -6.21 9.05 -10.23
C ALA A 310 -4.76 9.11 -9.78
N PHE A 311 -4.34 8.20 -8.91
CA PHE A 311 -2.95 8.06 -8.49
C PHE A 311 -2.23 7.19 -9.49
N VAL A 312 -1.17 7.75 -10.04
CA VAL A 312 -0.40 7.19 -11.14
C VAL A 312 1.03 6.97 -10.70
N ARG A 313 1.55 5.77 -10.86
CA ARG A 313 2.96 5.44 -10.71
C ARG A 313 3.66 5.70 -12.04
N VAL A 314 4.65 6.58 -12.06
CA VAL A 314 5.53 6.76 -13.23
C VAL A 314 6.53 5.61 -13.27
N CYS A 315 6.59 4.90 -14.40
CA CYS A 315 7.44 3.72 -14.59
C CYS A 315 8.70 4.01 -15.38
N SER A 316 8.64 4.94 -16.34
CA SER A 316 9.79 5.37 -17.14
C SER A 316 9.65 6.81 -17.57
N GLY A 317 10.74 7.40 -18.02
CA GLY A 317 10.80 8.73 -18.61
C GLY A 317 10.47 9.86 -17.65
N GLU A 318 9.97 10.93 -18.21
CA GLU A 318 9.64 12.17 -17.51
C GLU A 318 8.20 12.59 -17.82
N LEU A 319 7.35 12.61 -16.79
CA LEU A 319 6.00 13.15 -16.89
C LEU A 319 6.05 14.66 -16.71
N LYS A 320 5.67 15.41 -17.75
CA LYS A 320 5.62 16.89 -17.74
C LYS A 320 4.20 17.42 -17.67
N ARG A 321 4.04 18.49 -16.94
CA ARG A 321 2.77 19.21 -16.90
C ARG A 321 2.34 19.65 -18.29
N GLY A 322 1.11 19.34 -18.66
CA GLY A 322 0.53 19.70 -19.95
C GLY A 322 0.91 18.77 -21.11
N MET A 323 1.76 17.75 -20.87
CA MET A 323 2.07 16.78 -21.91
C MET A 323 0.83 16.00 -22.35
N LYS A 324 0.89 15.44 -23.55
CA LYS A 324 -0.14 14.51 -24.05
C LYS A 324 0.35 13.09 -23.86
N ALA A 325 -0.42 12.27 -23.15
CA ALA A 325 -0.20 10.85 -23.02
C ALA A 325 -1.31 10.08 -23.74
N LYS A 326 -0.98 8.92 -24.28
CA LYS A 326 -1.96 7.97 -24.84
C LYS A 326 -2.51 7.12 -23.71
N LEU A 327 -3.83 7.12 -23.55
CA LEU A 327 -4.53 6.13 -22.72
C LEU A 327 -4.66 4.85 -23.51
N VAL A 328 -3.84 3.84 -23.18
CA VAL A 328 -3.68 2.63 -24.00
C VAL A 328 -5.00 1.88 -24.16
N ARG A 329 -5.80 1.73 -23.10
CA ARG A 329 -7.11 1.06 -23.14
C ARG A 329 -8.03 1.60 -24.22
N THR A 330 -8.05 2.91 -24.46
CA THR A 330 -8.95 3.54 -25.45
C THR A 330 -8.24 3.96 -26.73
N GLY A 331 -6.91 3.89 -26.78
CA GLY A 331 -6.09 4.39 -27.88
C GLY A 331 -6.10 5.92 -28.06
N LYS A 332 -6.79 6.66 -27.16
CA LYS A 332 -6.99 8.12 -27.30
C LYS A 332 -5.94 8.91 -26.52
N PRO A 333 -5.50 10.04 -27.07
CA PRO A 333 -4.64 10.96 -26.34
C PRO A 333 -5.44 11.70 -25.26
N MET A 334 -4.81 11.91 -24.10
CA MET A 334 -5.30 12.78 -23.04
C MET A 334 -4.22 13.75 -22.60
N SER A 335 -4.62 14.93 -22.13
CA SER A 335 -3.69 15.93 -21.61
C SER A 335 -3.53 15.79 -20.10
N LEU A 336 -2.28 15.77 -19.62
CA LEU A 336 -1.91 15.75 -18.21
C LEU A 336 -1.76 17.22 -17.72
N SER A 337 -2.88 17.94 -17.66
CA SER A 337 -2.89 19.40 -17.47
C SER A 337 -2.49 19.86 -16.07
N ALA A 338 -2.75 19.07 -15.05
CA ALA A 338 -2.53 19.45 -13.65
C ALA A 338 -2.14 18.25 -12.77
N PRO A 339 -0.99 17.58 -13.06
CA PRO A 339 -0.48 16.56 -12.16
C PRO A 339 -0.12 17.18 -10.81
N GLN A 340 -0.27 16.43 -9.74
CA GLN A 340 -0.12 16.90 -8.36
C GLN A 340 0.75 15.96 -7.55
N PHE A 341 1.69 16.51 -6.78
CA PHE A 341 2.31 15.83 -5.65
C PHE A 341 1.51 16.09 -4.38
N PHE A 342 1.61 15.18 -3.44
CA PHE A 342 0.92 15.24 -2.16
C PHE A 342 1.94 15.39 -1.03
N PHE A 343 1.83 16.51 -0.28
CA PHE A 343 2.64 16.79 0.90
C PHE A 343 1.70 16.85 2.11
N ALA A 344 1.57 15.74 2.82
CA ALA A 344 0.61 15.63 3.91
C ALA A 344 -0.83 16.04 3.49
N ARG A 345 -1.27 17.27 3.80
CA ARG A 345 -2.59 17.81 3.40
C ARG A 345 -2.54 18.79 2.23
N SER A 346 -1.35 19.19 1.82
CA SER A 346 -1.21 20.15 0.71
C SER A 346 -0.99 19.43 -0.62
N ARG A 347 -1.58 19.98 -1.67
CA ARG A 347 -1.37 19.56 -3.04
C ARG A 347 -0.50 20.59 -3.73
N ILE A 348 0.57 20.17 -4.34
CA ILE A 348 1.45 21.03 -5.12
C ILE A 348 1.41 20.53 -6.55
N THR A 349 1.26 21.45 -7.49
CA THR A 349 1.32 21.10 -8.92
C THR A 349 2.71 20.55 -9.23
N ALA A 350 2.75 19.36 -9.82
CA ALA A 350 3.97 18.74 -10.30
C ALA A 350 4.26 19.30 -11.69
N ASP A 351 5.33 20.06 -11.85
CA ASP A 351 5.77 20.52 -13.18
C ASP A 351 6.43 19.37 -13.94
N GLU A 352 7.17 18.53 -13.23
CA GLU A 352 7.82 17.31 -13.74
C GLU A 352 7.80 16.19 -12.69
N ALA A 353 7.75 14.93 -13.14
CA ALA A 353 7.87 13.74 -12.33
C ALA A 353 8.60 12.64 -13.11
N TYR A 354 9.33 11.80 -12.41
CA TYR A 354 10.21 10.77 -13.00
C TYR A 354 9.79 9.37 -12.55
N ALA A 355 10.36 8.34 -13.18
CA ALA A 355 10.13 6.97 -12.74
C ALA A 355 10.37 6.84 -11.23
N GLY A 356 9.43 6.20 -10.55
CA GLY A 356 9.39 6.13 -9.10
C GLY A 356 8.40 7.09 -8.46
N ASP A 357 8.15 8.24 -9.05
CA ASP A 357 7.19 9.19 -8.48
C ASP A 357 5.76 8.69 -8.57
N VAL A 358 4.97 9.06 -7.58
CA VAL A 358 3.53 8.86 -7.56
C VAL A 358 2.85 10.23 -7.66
N VAL A 359 2.11 10.43 -8.73
CA VAL A 359 1.40 11.69 -8.99
C VAL A 359 -0.10 11.48 -9.04
N GLY A 360 -0.85 12.47 -8.56
CA GLY A 360 -2.30 12.51 -8.73
C GLY A 360 -2.69 13.26 -9.99
N ILE A 361 -3.50 12.64 -10.82
CA ILE A 361 -4.06 13.27 -12.02
C ILE A 361 -5.55 13.52 -11.79
N PRO A 362 -6.05 14.77 -11.96
CA PRO A 362 -7.48 15.04 -11.91
C PRO A 362 -8.23 14.13 -12.89
N ASN A 363 -9.21 13.39 -12.38
CA ASN A 363 -9.94 12.39 -13.14
C ASN A 363 -11.43 12.72 -13.21
N HIS A 364 -11.92 13.06 -14.39
CA HIS A 364 -13.35 13.29 -14.63
C HIS A 364 -14.09 12.04 -15.13
N GLY A 365 -13.64 10.85 -14.74
CA GLY A 365 -14.25 9.57 -15.15
C GLY A 365 -13.60 8.94 -16.39
N THR A 366 -12.45 9.45 -16.83
CA THR A 366 -11.72 8.91 -17.98
C THR A 366 -10.79 7.76 -17.60
N LEU A 367 -10.05 7.93 -16.49
CA LEU A 367 -9.09 6.96 -16.00
C LEU A 367 -9.76 5.94 -15.07
N ARG A 368 -9.30 4.70 -15.17
CA ARG A 368 -9.67 3.56 -14.31
C ARG A 368 -8.43 2.96 -13.67
N ILE A 369 -8.62 2.22 -12.59
CA ILE A 369 -7.55 1.41 -11.99
C ILE A 369 -7.04 0.42 -13.03
N GLY A 370 -5.72 0.25 -13.13
CA GLY A 370 -5.05 -0.57 -14.13
C GLY A 370 -4.77 0.12 -15.47
N ASP A 371 -5.30 1.32 -15.73
CA ASP A 371 -5.01 2.04 -16.96
C ASP A 371 -3.53 2.36 -17.11
N THR A 372 -3.02 2.16 -18.32
CA THR A 372 -1.66 2.51 -18.72
C THR A 372 -1.66 3.78 -19.56
N LEU A 373 -0.73 4.67 -19.23
CA LEU A 373 -0.45 5.92 -19.93
C LEU A 373 0.94 5.87 -20.53
N THR A 374 1.09 6.22 -21.83
CA THR A 374 2.38 6.22 -22.53
C THR A 374 2.51 7.42 -23.46
N GLU A 375 3.72 7.70 -23.94
CA GLU A 375 3.95 8.70 -25.01
C GLU A 375 3.60 8.16 -26.42
N GLY A 376 3.04 6.95 -26.55
CA GLY A 376 2.57 6.43 -27.83
C GLY A 376 2.71 4.93 -27.98
N GLU A 377 3.56 4.29 -27.20
CA GLU A 377 3.73 2.83 -27.20
C GLU A 377 2.45 2.12 -26.72
N GLU A 378 2.17 0.96 -27.29
CA GLU A 378 1.02 0.14 -26.92
C GLU A 378 1.43 -1.00 -26.00
N ILE A 379 1.73 -0.67 -24.76
CA ILE A 379 2.03 -1.63 -23.69
C ILE A 379 0.98 -1.55 -22.57
N LEU A 380 0.79 -2.64 -21.84
CA LEU A 380 -0.07 -2.71 -20.66
C LEU A 380 0.75 -3.23 -19.47
N PHE A 381 0.85 -2.43 -18.42
CA PHE A 381 1.49 -2.88 -17.19
C PHE A 381 0.65 -3.96 -16.52
N ARG A 382 1.33 -5.00 -16.04
CA ARG A 382 0.73 -6.12 -15.30
C ARG A 382 0.83 -5.89 -13.79
N GLY A 383 0.06 -6.68 -13.04
CA GLY A 383 0.25 -6.79 -11.61
C GLY A 383 -0.53 -5.79 -10.76
N VAL A 384 -1.57 -5.13 -11.28
CA VAL A 384 -2.58 -4.48 -10.44
C VAL A 384 -3.72 -5.48 -10.22
N PRO A 385 -3.79 -6.17 -9.06
CA PRO A 385 -4.72 -7.27 -8.87
C PRO A 385 -6.14 -6.76 -8.56
N ASN A 386 -7.12 -7.51 -9.04
CA ASN A 386 -8.50 -7.46 -8.61
C ASN A 386 -8.87 -8.82 -8.00
N PHE A 387 -9.16 -8.87 -6.71
CA PHE A 387 -9.48 -10.11 -6.00
C PHE A 387 -10.99 -10.34 -5.98
N ALA A 388 -11.42 -11.58 -6.09
CA ALA A 388 -12.83 -11.92 -5.93
C ALA A 388 -13.32 -11.54 -4.52
N PRO A 389 -14.50 -10.91 -4.39
CA PRO A 389 -15.01 -10.47 -3.11
C PRO A 389 -15.41 -11.64 -2.21
N GLU A 390 -15.27 -11.45 -0.90
CA GLU A 390 -15.67 -12.43 0.11
C GLU A 390 -17.14 -12.27 0.51
N ILE A 391 -17.68 -11.07 0.37
CA ILE A 391 -19.06 -10.74 0.77
C ILE A 391 -19.82 -10.18 -0.42
N LEU A 392 -20.93 -10.82 -0.78
CA LEU A 392 -21.83 -10.38 -1.83
C LEU A 392 -23.15 -9.89 -1.24
N ARG A 393 -23.60 -8.70 -1.65
CA ARG A 393 -24.86 -8.09 -1.16
C ARG A 393 -25.65 -7.48 -2.31
N ARG A 394 -26.98 -7.55 -2.21
CA ARG A 394 -27.89 -6.77 -3.03
C ARG A 394 -28.11 -5.42 -2.39
N VAL A 395 -28.13 -4.38 -3.22
CA VAL A 395 -28.42 -3.03 -2.73
C VAL A 395 -29.91 -2.79 -2.82
N ARG A 396 -30.53 -2.51 -1.68
CA ARG A 396 -31.93 -2.16 -1.58
C ARG A 396 -32.10 -0.65 -1.45
N LEU A 397 -32.89 -0.09 -2.34
CA LEU A 397 -33.27 1.33 -2.32
C LEU A 397 -34.72 1.48 -1.88
N GLY A 398 -34.96 2.36 -0.91
CA GLY A 398 -36.32 2.63 -0.41
C GLY A 398 -37.21 3.37 -1.42
N ASP A 399 -36.62 4.15 -2.33
CA ASP A 399 -37.33 4.96 -3.34
C ASP A 399 -37.00 4.50 -4.76
N PRO A 400 -37.90 3.77 -5.46
CA PRO A 400 -37.65 3.27 -6.82
C PRO A 400 -37.35 4.38 -7.85
N MET A 401 -37.82 5.61 -7.64
CA MET A 401 -37.59 6.73 -8.55
C MET A 401 -36.12 7.12 -8.62
N LYS A 402 -35.31 6.78 -7.63
CA LYS A 402 -33.88 7.03 -7.57
C LYS A 402 -33.01 5.88 -8.13
N ALA A 403 -33.60 4.84 -8.71
CA ALA A 403 -32.88 3.65 -9.18
C ALA A 403 -31.78 3.99 -10.20
N LYS A 404 -32.05 4.91 -11.15
CA LYS A 404 -31.05 5.37 -12.13
C LYS A 404 -29.84 6.04 -11.43
N LYS A 405 -30.14 6.93 -10.48
CA LYS A 405 -29.09 7.62 -9.69
C LYS A 405 -28.27 6.64 -8.85
N LEU A 406 -28.90 5.60 -8.28
CA LEU A 406 -28.20 4.56 -7.56
C LEU A 406 -27.25 3.78 -8.48
N LYS A 407 -27.71 3.39 -9.67
CA LYS A 407 -26.86 2.69 -10.65
C LYS A 407 -25.63 3.51 -11.02
N GLU A 408 -25.80 4.81 -11.30
CA GLU A 408 -24.69 5.71 -11.61
C GLU A 408 -23.73 5.86 -10.41
N ALA A 409 -24.26 6.00 -9.19
CA ALA A 409 -23.45 6.10 -7.97
C ALA A 409 -22.65 4.82 -7.70
N LEU A 410 -23.27 3.64 -7.82
CA LEU A 410 -22.59 2.35 -7.64
C LEU A 410 -21.51 2.14 -8.69
N GLN A 411 -21.77 2.49 -9.95
CA GLN A 411 -20.76 2.43 -10.99
C GLN A 411 -19.55 3.32 -10.67
N GLN A 412 -19.79 4.55 -10.22
CA GLN A 412 -18.73 5.47 -9.81
C GLN A 412 -17.92 4.93 -8.63
N MET A 413 -18.58 4.34 -7.61
CA MET A 413 -17.91 3.72 -6.47
C MET A 413 -17.07 2.49 -6.89
N ALA A 414 -17.53 1.74 -7.88
CA ALA A 414 -16.80 0.62 -8.43
C ALA A 414 -15.57 1.07 -9.26
N GLU A 415 -15.71 2.15 -10.04
CA GLU A 415 -14.58 2.77 -10.76
C GLU A 415 -13.49 3.29 -9.82
N GLU A 416 -13.85 3.71 -8.62
CA GLU A 416 -12.94 4.10 -7.54
C GLU A 416 -12.32 2.89 -6.81
N GLY A 417 -12.82 1.68 -7.04
CA GLY A 417 -12.37 0.47 -6.36
C GLY A 417 -12.84 0.35 -4.90
N VAL A 418 -13.84 1.13 -4.50
CA VAL A 418 -14.45 1.05 -3.16
C VAL A 418 -15.21 -0.25 -2.98
N VAL A 419 -15.87 -0.69 -4.05
CA VAL A 419 -16.63 -1.95 -4.15
C VAL A 419 -16.45 -2.54 -5.52
N GLN A 420 -16.76 -3.83 -5.67
CA GLN A 420 -16.97 -4.45 -6.96
C GLN A 420 -18.45 -4.46 -7.31
N LEU A 421 -18.77 -4.26 -8.56
CA LEU A 421 -20.15 -4.20 -9.06
C LEU A 421 -20.38 -5.30 -10.08
N PHE A 422 -21.37 -6.13 -9.82
CA PHE A 422 -21.77 -7.23 -10.71
C PHE A 422 -23.19 -7.02 -11.21
N SER A 423 -23.36 -7.08 -12.52
CA SER A 423 -24.65 -6.96 -13.21
C SER A 423 -25.10 -8.34 -13.66
N PRO A 424 -26.10 -8.97 -12.97
CA PRO A 424 -26.60 -10.30 -13.36
C PRO A 424 -27.20 -10.31 -14.76
N GLU A 425 -26.93 -11.38 -15.55
CA GLU A 425 -27.48 -11.51 -16.91
C GLU A 425 -28.99 -11.81 -16.94
N ASP A 426 -29.54 -12.30 -15.84
CA ASP A 426 -31.00 -12.54 -15.69
C ASP A 426 -31.80 -11.24 -15.48
N GLY A 427 -31.15 -10.06 -15.46
CA GLY A 427 -31.80 -8.78 -15.24
C GLY A 427 -32.14 -8.48 -13.77
N SER A 428 -31.70 -9.32 -12.85
CA SER A 428 -31.83 -9.07 -11.40
C SER A 428 -31.09 -7.80 -10.98
N PRO A 429 -31.43 -7.19 -9.82
CA PRO A 429 -30.70 -6.05 -9.29
C PRO A 429 -29.21 -6.32 -9.13
N ALA A 430 -28.40 -5.29 -9.35
CA ALA A 430 -26.95 -5.35 -9.21
C ALA A 430 -26.52 -5.86 -7.84
N ILE A 431 -25.43 -6.61 -7.83
CA ILE A 431 -24.80 -7.16 -6.64
C ILE A 431 -23.50 -6.39 -6.39
N VAL A 432 -23.30 -5.92 -5.16
CA VAL A 432 -22.03 -5.36 -4.72
C VAL A 432 -21.20 -6.43 -4.02
N GLY A 433 -19.92 -6.46 -4.34
CA GLY A 433 -18.93 -7.33 -3.74
C GLY A 433 -17.93 -6.51 -2.93
N VAL A 434 -17.58 -6.98 -1.74
CA VAL A 434 -16.59 -6.37 -0.86
C VAL A 434 -15.75 -7.46 -0.18
N VAL A 435 -14.56 -7.10 0.31
CA VAL A 435 -13.69 -8.02 1.07
C VAL A 435 -14.17 -8.13 2.50
N GLY A 436 -14.58 -7.03 3.12
CA GLY A 436 -14.99 -7.02 4.51
C GLY A 436 -16.26 -6.21 4.80
N ALA A 437 -16.88 -6.47 5.96
CA ALA A 437 -18.15 -5.86 6.34
C ALA A 437 -18.06 -4.34 6.50
N LEU A 438 -16.91 -3.81 6.95
CA LEU A 438 -16.71 -2.38 7.15
C LEU A 438 -16.78 -1.60 5.82
N GLN A 439 -16.40 -2.21 4.69
CA GLN A 439 -16.57 -1.58 3.38
C GLN A 439 -18.05 -1.32 3.05
N LEU A 440 -18.98 -2.17 3.50
CA LEU A 440 -20.42 -1.93 3.33
C LEU A 440 -20.88 -0.73 4.14
N ASP A 441 -20.35 -0.53 5.36
CA ASP A 441 -20.66 0.64 6.18
C ASP A 441 -20.15 1.92 5.50
N VAL A 442 -18.92 1.89 4.98
CA VAL A 442 -18.34 3.00 4.20
C VAL A 442 -19.17 3.30 2.96
N LEU A 443 -19.56 2.26 2.20
CA LEU A 443 -20.43 2.40 1.03
C LEU A 443 -21.76 3.04 1.37
N LYS A 444 -22.41 2.57 2.44
CA LYS A 444 -23.70 3.10 2.92
C LYS A 444 -23.60 4.57 3.31
N GLU A 445 -22.57 4.93 4.08
CA GLU A 445 -22.33 6.32 4.50
C GLU A 445 -22.06 7.23 3.29
N ARG A 446 -21.20 6.80 2.36
CA ARG A 446 -20.89 7.58 1.16
C ARG A 446 -22.08 7.75 0.23
N LEU A 447 -22.87 6.68 -0.02
CA LEU A 447 -24.10 6.78 -0.84
C LEU A 447 -25.09 7.79 -0.24
N ASN A 448 -25.22 7.78 1.08
CA ASN A 448 -26.10 8.74 1.75
C ASN A 448 -25.53 10.16 1.73
N ALA A 449 -24.28 10.36 2.13
CA ALA A 449 -23.66 11.69 2.27
C ALA A 449 -23.41 12.38 0.92
N GLU A 450 -22.90 11.65 -0.07
CA GLU A 450 -22.47 12.22 -1.35
C GLU A 450 -23.61 12.27 -2.37
N TYR A 451 -24.52 11.28 -2.35
CA TYR A 451 -25.55 11.14 -3.36
C TYR A 451 -26.98 11.33 -2.82
N GLY A 452 -27.16 11.42 -1.50
CA GLY A 452 -28.49 11.49 -0.88
C GLY A 452 -29.34 10.23 -1.13
N LEU A 453 -28.66 9.08 -1.15
CA LEU A 453 -29.25 7.77 -1.41
C LEU A 453 -29.17 6.90 -0.13
N PRO A 454 -30.18 6.93 0.73
CA PRO A 454 -30.25 5.98 1.83
C PRO A 454 -30.51 4.57 1.28
N VAL A 455 -29.57 3.67 1.51
CA VAL A 455 -29.65 2.27 1.06
C VAL A 455 -29.51 1.31 2.22
N ASP A 456 -30.00 0.09 2.04
CA ASP A 456 -29.72 -1.06 2.89
C ASP A 456 -29.16 -2.21 2.06
N PHE A 457 -28.53 -3.16 2.73
CA PHE A 457 -27.92 -4.32 2.09
C PHE A 457 -28.66 -5.60 2.47
N GLU A 458 -29.07 -6.36 1.46
CA GLU A 458 -29.66 -7.68 1.63
C GLU A 458 -28.63 -8.76 1.28
N ILE A 459 -28.71 -9.90 1.95
CA ILE A 459 -27.87 -11.05 1.64
C ILE A 459 -28.18 -11.52 0.21
N ALA A 460 -27.16 -11.61 -0.63
CA ALA A 460 -27.30 -12.23 -1.93
C ALA A 460 -27.45 -13.76 -1.77
N ARG A 461 -28.09 -14.42 -2.72
CA ARG A 461 -28.19 -15.89 -2.73
C ARG A 461 -26.84 -16.58 -2.99
N PHE A 462 -25.84 -15.82 -3.37
CA PHE A 462 -24.50 -16.26 -3.71
C PHE A 462 -23.52 -15.91 -2.60
N THR A 463 -22.54 -16.80 -2.38
CA THR A 463 -21.47 -16.57 -1.41
C THR A 463 -20.07 -16.62 -2.04
N VAL A 464 -19.96 -17.08 -3.30
CA VAL A 464 -18.69 -17.20 -4.00
C VAL A 464 -18.80 -16.54 -5.37
N CYS A 465 -17.75 -15.83 -5.74
CA CYS A 465 -17.60 -15.14 -7.01
C CYS A 465 -16.29 -15.58 -7.68
N ARG A 466 -16.32 -15.92 -8.98
CA ARG A 466 -15.11 -16.25 -9.77
C ARG A 466 -15.26 -15.71 -11.19
N TRP A 467 -14.21 -15.08 -11.70
CA TRP A 467 -14.12 -14.80 -13.13
C TRP A 467 -13.99 -16.11 -13.90
N ILE A 468 -14.61 -16.17 -15.06
CA ILE A 468 -14.59 -17.35 -15.91
C ILE A 468 -13.97 -17.01 -17.26
N ALA A 469 -13.13 -17.93 -17.75
CA ALA A 469 -12.49 -17.85 -19.05
C ALA A 469 -12.41 -19.25 -19.67
N ALA A 470 -12.27 -19.30 -21.00
CA ALA A 470 -11.99 -20.51 -21.74
C ALA A 470 -11.14 -20.16 -22.96
N ASP A 471 -10.35 -21.12 -23.45
CA ASP A 471 -9.59 -20.95 -24.70
C ASP A 471 -10.53 -20.85 -25.92
N SER A 472 -11.73 -21.45 -25.83
CA SER A 472 -12.77 -21.40 -26.87
C SER A 472 -13.91 -20.48 -26.45
N THR A 473 -14.11 -19.40 -27.19
CA THR A 473 -15.27 -18.51 -27.03
C THR A 473 -16.62 -19.27 -27.13
N ALA A 474 -16.71 -20.29 -27.96
CA ALA A 474 -17.92 -21.10 -28.10
C ALA A 474 -18.21 -21.92 -26.84
N GLU A 475 -17.19 -22.44 -26.16
CA GLU A 475 -17.36 -23.17 -24.90
C GLU A 475 -17.71 -22.25 -23.75
N LEU A 476 -17.05 -21.08 -23.65
CA LEU A 476 -17.43 -20.06 -22.70
C LEU A 476 -18.89 -19.64 -22.86
N GLN A 477 -19.34 -19.41 -24.10
CA GLN A 477 -20.73 -19.04 -24.39
C GLN A 477 -21.70 -20.16 -24.02
N ARG A 478 -21.37 -21.43 -24.30
CA ARG A 478 -22.17 -22.60 -23.89
C ARG A 478 -22.33 -22.66 -22.34
N PHE A 479 -21.24 -22.41 -21.63
CA PHE A 479 -21.29 -22.35 -20.17
C PHE A 479 -22.23 -21.25 -19.69
N ILE A 480 -22.05 -20.02 -20.21
CA ILE A 480 -22.88 -18.85 -19.91
C ILE A 480 -24.35 -19.12 -20.17
N ASP A 481 -24.68 -19.66 -21.36
CA ASP A 481 -26.08 -19.94 -21.74
C ASP A 481 -26.75 -21.01 -20.85
N GLY A 482 -25.95 -21.97 -20.36
CA GLY A 482 -26.41 -22.99 -19.41
C GLY A 482 -26.60 -22.49 -17.98
N HIS A 483 -26.00 -21.37 -17.63
CA HIS A 483 -25.95 -20.88 -16.25
C HIS A 483 -26.40 -19.41 -16.10
N ARG A 484 -27.28 -18.90 -16.98
CA ARG A 484 -27.70 -17.49 -17.02
C ARG A 484 -28.13 -16.92 -15.68
N GLY A 485 -28.73 -17.74 -14.82
CA GLY A 485 -29.14 -17.32 -13.48
C GLY A 485 -27.98 -17.11 -12.49
N ASP A 486 -26.80 -17.65 -12.80
CA ASP A 486 -25.62 -17.63 -11.94
C ASP A 486 -24.45 -16.87 -12.59
N ILE A 487 -24.71 -16.24 -13.76
CA ILE A 487 -23.74 -15.38 -14.47
C ILE A 487 -24.07 -13.91 -14.23
N ALA A 488 -23.02 -13.14 -14.01
CA ALA A 488 -23.04 -11.68 -13.98
C ALA A 488 -21.89 -11.13 -14.82
N ARG A 489 -21.96 -9.84 -15.11
CA ARG A 489 -20.85 -9.08 -15.73
C ARG A 489 -20.27 -8.13 -14.69
N ASP A 490 -18.94 -8.07 -14.64
CA ASP A 490 -18.25 -7.06 -13.85
C ASP A 490 -18.27 -5.68 -14.53
N LEU A 491 -17.55 -4.71 -13.96
CA LEU A 491 -17.49 -3.34 -14.49
C LEU A 491 -16.91 -3.23 -15.91
N ASP A 492 -16.00 -4.13 -16.27
CA ASP A 492 -15.35 -4.18 -17.59
C ASP A 492 -16.16 -4.99 -18.61
N GLY A 493 -17.20 -5.68 -18.17
CA GLY A 493 -18.05 -6.53 -18.97
C GLY A 493 -17.62 -8.01 -18.98
N ASP A 494 -16.61 -8.36 -18.19
CA ASP A 494 -16.12 -9.73 -18.12
C ASP A 494 -17.10 -10.65 -17.37
N PRO A 495 -17.25 -11.90 -17.84
CA PRO A 495 -18.19 -12.82 -17.24
C PRO A 495 -17.69 -13.35 -15.90
N VAL A 496 -18.62 -13.41 -14.95
CA VAL A 496 -18.39 -13.85 -13.59
C VAL A 496 -19.41 -14.91 -13.23
N PHE A 497 -18.95 -16.04 -12.71
CA PHE A 497 -19.79 -17.08 -12.13
C PHE A 497 -20.01 -16.80 -10.64
N LEU A 498 -21.27 -16.75 -10.26
CA LEU A 498 -21.73 -16.52 -8.89
C LEU A 498 -22.27 -17.83 -8.32
N ALA A 499 -21.52 -18.48 -7.43
CA ALA A 499 -21.94 -19.74 -6.82
C ALA A 499 -22.63 -19.52 -5.47
N GLN A 500 -23.62 -20.35 -5.17
CA GLN A 500 -24.33 -20.30 -3.88
C GLN A 500 -23.41 -20.66 -2.71
N HIS A 501 -22.47 -21.59 -2.94
CA HIS A 501 -21.46 -22.04 -1.98
C HIS A 501 -20.27 -22.68 -2.70
N GLY A 502 -19.16 -22.88 -1.97
CA GLY A 502 -17.93 -23.45 -2.54
C GLY A 502 -18.11 -24.83 -3.18
N PHE A 503 -19.01 -25.67 -2.65
CA PHE A 503 -19.31 -26.95 -3.24
C PHE A 503 -19.91 -26.84 -4.67
N SER A 504 -20.81 -25.86 -4.88
CA SER A 504 -21.37 -25.60 -6.22
C SER A 504 -20.28 -25.19 -7.22
N LEU A 505 -19.34 -24.35 -6.79
CA LEU A 505 -18.20 -23.97 -7.61
C LEU A 505 -17.34 -25.18 -7.98
N ASN A 506 -16.97 -26.02 -7.02
CA ASN A 506 -16.14 -27.19 -7.27
C ASN A 506 -16.82 -28.19 -8.19
N TYR A 507 -18.12 -28.39 -8.02
CA TYR A 507 -18.92 -29.25 -8.88
C TYR A 507 -18.90 -28.78 -10.34
N GLU A 508 -19.09 -27.49 -10.59
CA GLU A 508 -19.04 -26.95 -11.96
C GLU A 508 -17.60 -26.98 -12.53
N ALA A 509 -16.59 -26.73 -11.72
CA ALA A 509 -15.19 -26.80 -12.13
C ALA A 509 -14.77 -28.23 -12.53
N GLU A 510 -15.29 -29.27 -11.84
CA GLU A 510 -15.04 -30.66 -12.20
C GLU A 510 -15.76 -31.07 -13.50
N ARG A 511 -16.95 -30.52 -13.75
CA ARG A 511 -17.79 -30.82 -14.90
C ARG A 511 -17.34 -30.11 -16.17
N TRP A 512 -16.86 -28.86 -16.04
CA TRP A 512 -16.47 -28.01 -17.16
C TRP A 512 -14.95 -27.75 -17.11
N LYS A 513 -14.19 -28.76 -17.52
CA LYS A 513 -12.70 -28.72 -17.43
C LYS A 513 -12.06 -27.67 -18.33
N ASP A 514 -12.77 -27.25 -19.39
CA ASP A 514 -12.32 -26.23 -20.33
C ASP A 514 -12.67 -24.81 -19.90
N ILE A 515 -13.36 -24.66 -18.73
CA ILE A 515 -13.64 -23.38 -18.11
C ILE A 515 -12.71 -23.17 -16.93
N THR A 516 -11.96 -22.09 -16.97
CA THR A 516 -11.10 -21.66 -15.86
C THR A 516 -11.88 -20.75 -14.93
N PHE A 517 -11.82 -21.04 -13.62
CA PHE A 517 -12.44 -20.23 -12.56
C PHE A 517 -11.35 -19.57 -11.74
N THR A 518 -11.21 -18.25 -11.80
CA THR A 518 -10.14 -17.51 -11.12
C THR A 518 -10.68 -16.62 -10.02
N ALA A 519 -9.95 -16.60 -8.89
CA ALA A 519 -10.21 -15.71 -7.76
C ALA A 519 -9.50 -14.36 -7.92
N ILE A 520 -8.57 -14.26 -8.85
CA ILE A 520 -7.76 -13.07 -9.10
C ILE A 520 -7.84 -12.77 -10.59
N LYS A 521 -8.09 -11.51 -10.91
CA LYS A 521 -8.04 -10.96 -12.25
C LYS A 521 -7.07 -9.79 -12.25
N ASP A 522 -6.13 -9.75 -13.17
CA ASP A 522 -5.38 -8.52 -13.42
C ASP A 522 -6.30 -7.49 -14.09
N TYR A 523 -6.22 -6.25 -13.65
CA TYR A 523 -6.86 -5.16 -14.37
C TYR A 523 -6.21 -5.06 -15.75
N GLN A 524 -6.96 -5.41 -16.78
CA GLN A 524 -6.61 -5.46 -18.19
C GLN A 524 -5.90 -6.73 -18.70
N VAL A 525 -6.69 -7.59 -19.30
CA VAL A 525 -6.27 -8.41 -20.43
C VAL A 525 -6.96 -7.83 -21.66
N ARG A 526 -6.20 -7.38 -22.67
CA ARG A 526 -6.81 -7.14 -24.00
C ARG A 526 -7.38 -8.46 -24.46
N GLU A 527 -8.68 -8.53 -24.73
CA GLU A 527 -9.17 -9.50 -25.68
C GLU A 527 -8.48 -9.21 -27.03
N ALA A 528 -7.82 -10.22 -27.57
CA ALA A 528 -7.37 -10.18 -28.95
C ALA A 528 -8.63 -9.93 -29.81
N ALA A 529 -8.64 -8.81 -30.52
CA ALA A 529 -9.71 -8.43 -31.44
C ALA A 529 -9.80 -9.42 -32.60
#